data_8178063b194eefb72612910c44cbf7da
#
_entry.id   8178063b194eefb72612910c44cbf7da
#
_cell.length_a   1.000
_cell.length_b   1.000
_cell.length_c   1.000
_cell.angle_alpha   90.00
_cell.angle_beta   90.00
_cell.angle_gamma   90.00
#
_symmetry.space_group_name_H-M   'P 1'
#
loop_
_entity.id
_entity.type
_entity.pdbx_description
1 polymer ?
#
loop_
_entity_poly.entity_id
_entity_poly.type
_entity_poly.pdbx_seq_one_letter_code
_entity_poly.pdbx_strand_id
1 'polypeptide(L)'
;MNNPNDTAEATESSRIYSLFYSFFLIPLMMVVFGVLFYLLFAVITEEPSDINQLLIKLETGSMRDKANASYRMNTIFFNDPAKYNSSYRNRIIKIHNMSKSEHLQDNTLRLHTIMIMGNSKDSAFGDVLIEELKSEKEEFRIKSIEALGKLKYIAASDEIETFLSDKYSFLEKLAAVGCLGNLGNKNSITQLVHLINKWPSEWLETDGPELRWEAALALLKLGHSDTNTEAIINNLLSRSYYELYNDLDPNTINFVILKILNIINSINNTELLTPFAISIHKLSIDEPNLEIRDFSKKIHKRLNN
;
A
#
# COMPACT_ATOMS: atom_id res chain seq x y z
N MET A 1 -80.37 16.08 32.82
CA MET A 1 -79.52 15.63 33.95
C MET A 1 -78.31 14.97 33.35
N ASN A 2 -77.16 15.64 33.24
CA ASN A 2 -75.91 15.01 32.78
C ASN A 2 -75.32 14.27 33.96
N ASN A 3 -75.03 13.00 33.77
CA ASN A 3 -74.46 12.14 34.79
C ASN A 3 -72.95 12.49 35.04
N PRO A 4 -72.60 12.87 36.25
CA PRO A 4 -71.18 13.29 36.53
C PRO A 4 -70.15 12.20 36.30
N ASN A 5 -70.58 10.92 36.17
CA ASN A 5 -69.67 9.79 35.89
C ASN A 5 -69.15 9.75 34.43
N ASP A 6 -69.92 10.25 33.45
CA ASP A 6 -69.51 10.28 32.04
C ASP A 6 -68.35 11.22 31.75
N THR A 7 -68.22 12.28 32.55
CA THR A 7 -67.10 13.25 32.41
C THR A 7 -65.82 12.76 33.04
N ALA A 8 -65.87 11.89 34.07
CA ALA A 8 -64.70 11.33 34.73
C ALA A 8 -64.08 10.20 33.87
N GLU A 9 -64.88 9.33 33.25
CA GLU A 9 -64.39 8.28 32.34
C GLU A 9 -63.75 8.83 31.07
N ALA A 10 -64.33 9.92 30.49
CA ALA A 10 -63.75 10.59 29.31
C ALA A 10 -62.42 11.29 29.62
N THR A 11 -62.19 11.75 30.86
CA THR A 11 -60.91 12.37 31.28
C THR A 11 -59.85 11.34 31.61
N GLU A 12 -60.20 10.17 32.17
CA GLU A 12 -59.27 9.06 32.41
C GLU A 12 -58.79 8.41 31.12
N SER A 13 -59.69 8.13 30.18
CA SER A 13 -59.29 7.58 28.89
C SER A 13 -58.36 8.55 28.12
N SER A 14 -58.64 9.84 28.15
CA SER A 14 -57.79 10.86 27.55
C SER A 14 -56.37 10.92 28.16
N ARG A 15 -56.23 10.72 29.47
CA ARG A 15 -54.95 10.66 30.15
C ARG A 15 -54.14 9.40 29.81
N ILE A 16 -54.81 8.26 29.69
CA ILE A 16 -54.16 6.98 29.30
C ILE A 16 -53.66 7.07 27.84
N TYR A 17 -54.43 7.65 26.92
CA TYR A 17 -54.00 7.89 25.56
C TYR A 17 -52.80 8.85 25.50
N SER A 18 -52.83 9.95 26.25
CA SER A 18 -51.73 10.91 26.32
C SER A 18 -50.45 10.29 26.86
N LEU A 19 -50.53 9.45 27.90
CA LEU A 19 -49.37 8.69 28.43
C LEU A 19 -48.83 7.69 27.42
N PHE A 20 -49.71 6.95 26.73
CA PHE A 20 -49.31 6.01 25.68
C PHE A 20 -48.59 6.72 24.53
N TYR A 21 -49.12 7.84 24.06
CA TYR A 21 -48.46 8.66 23.02
C TYR A 21 -47.09 9.19 23.47
N SER A 22 -47.00 9.71 24.67
CA SER A 22 -45.75 10.32 25.18
C SER A 22 -44.66 9.30 25.46
N PHE A 23 -45.00 8.18 26.06
CA PHE A 23 -44.01 7.19 26.51
C PHE A 23 -43.71 6.09 25.50
N PHE A 24 -44.64 5.79 24.58
CA PHE A 24 -44.46 4.71 23.61
C PHE A 24 -44.38 5.21 22.17
N LEU A 25 -45.39 5.98 21.74
CA LEU A 25 -45.49 6.31 20.33
C LEU A 25 -44.43 7.35 19.90
N ILE A 26 -44.16 8.37 20.71
CA ILE A 26 -43.17 9.39 20.36
C ILE A 26 -41.76 8.78 20.34
N PRO A 27 -41.29 8.03 21.36
CA PRO A 27 -39.97 7.36 21.27
C PRO A 27 -39.91 6.36 20.13
N LEU A 28 -40.94 5.57 19.87
CA LEU A 28 -41.00 4.63 18.73
C LEU A 28 -40.89 5.38 17.40
N MET A 29 -41.60 6.48 17.22
CA MET A 29 -41.47 7.31 16.01
C MET A 29 -40.05 7.90 15.86
N MET A 30 -39.43 8.36 16.94
CA MET A 30 -38.05 8.85 16.89
C MET A 30 -37.07 7.75 16.42
N VAL A 31 -37.22 6.53 16.93
CA VAL A 31 -36.40 5.38 16.50
C VAL A 31 -36.62 5.07 15.02
N VAL A 32 -37.92 4.99 14.59
CA VAL A 32 -38.25 4.72 13.18
C VAL A 32 -37.68 5.82 12.26
N PHE A 33 -37.86 7.08 12.61
CA PHE A 33 -37.28 8.19 11.84
C PHE A 33 -35.77 8.16 11.85
N GLY A 34 -35.13 7.84 12.98
CA GLY A 34 -33.67 7.68 13.09
C GLY A 34 -33.15 6.58 12.16
N VAL A 35 -33.81 5.44 12.14
CA VAL A 35 -33.47 4.32 11.25
C VAL A 35 -33.70 4.69 9.77
N LEU A 36 -34.82 5.30 9.45
CA LEU A 36 -35.11 5.77 8.08
C LEU A 36 -34.09 6.81 7.61
N PHE A 37 -33.75 7.76 8.49
CA PHE A 37 -32.77 8.77 8.18
C PHE A 37 -31.37 8.18 8.00
N TYR A 38 -30.99 7.20 8.85
CA TYR A 38 -29.74 6.44 8.70
C TYR A 38 -29.69 5.68 7.38
N LEU A 39 -30.76 4.96 7.02
CA LEU A 39 -30.86 4.24 5.75
C LEU A 39 -30.81 5.20 4.55
N LEU A 40 -31.52 6.32 4.60
CA LEU A 40 -31.47 7.33 3.56
C LEU A 40 -30.08 7.93 3.43
N PHE A 41 -29.45 8.25 4.56
CA PHE A 41 -28.09 8.76 4.59
C PHE A 41 -27.09 7.73 4.05
N ALA A 42 -27.23 6.45 4.42
CA ALA A 42 -26.40 5.37 3.91
C ALA A 42 -26.51 5.26 2.38
N VAL A 43 -27.74 5.29 1.82
CA VAL A 43 -27.96 5.26 0.37
C VAL A 43 -27.40 6.50 -0.35
N ILE A 44 -27.55 7.69 0.23
CA ILE A 44 -27.02 8.94 -0.35
C ILE A 44 -25.50 9.01 -0.27
N THR A 45 -24.90 8.43 0.80
CA THR A 45 -23.44 8.41 1.02
C THR A 45 -22.77 7.17 0.45
N GLU A 46 -23.54 6.18 -0.03
CA GLU A 46 -23.01 5.00 -0.70
C GLU A 46 -22.33 5.44 -1.99
N GLU A 47 -21.01 5.53 -1.90
CA GLU A 47 -20.20 5.92 -3.05
C GLU A 47 -20.07 4.71 -4.01
N PRO A 48 -20.10 4.95 -5.33
CA PRO A 48 -20.06 3.88 -6.30
C PRO A 48 -18.82 3.01 -6.14
N SER A 49 -19.00 1.72 -5.96
CA SER A 49 -17.96 0.70 -5.99
C SER A 49 -17.74 0.16 -7.42
N ASP A 50 -18.60 0.51 -8.37
CA ASP A 50 -18.46 0.13 -9.78
C ASP A 50 -17.34 0.94 -10.46
N ILE A 51 -16.35 0.23 -10.97
CA ILE A 51 -15.18 0.80 -11.65
C ILE A 51 -15.60 1.64 -12.86
N ASN A 52 -16.64 1.27 -13.60
CA ASN A 52 -17.12 2.06 -14.74
C ASN A 52 -17.66 3.42 -14.29
N GLN A 53 -18.36 3.50 -13.18
CA GLN A 53 -18.83 4.76 -12.62
C GLN A 53 -17.66 5.62 -12.12
N LEU A 54 -16.63 5.01 -11.51
CA LEU A 54 -15.41 5.71 -11.13
C LEU A 54 -14.69 6.27 -12.35
N LEU A 55 -14.57 5.50 -13.43
CA LEU A 55 -13.97 5.97 -14.68
C LEU A 55 -14.77 7.14 -15.30
N ILE A 56 -16.10 7.12 -15.28
CA ILE A 56 -16.92 8.25 -15.74
C ILE A 56 -16.63 9.49 -14.89
N LYS A 57 -16.57 9.36 -13.56
CA LYS A 57 -16.21 10.47 -12.66
C LYS A 57 -14.80 11.02 -12.94
N LEU A 58 -13.84 10.16 -13.28
CA LEU A 58 -12.48 10.57 -13.65
C LEU A 58 -12.45 11.33 -14.99
N GLU A 59 -13.31 10.97 -15.94
CA GLU A 59 -13.37 11.63 -17.25
C GLU A 59 -14.11 12.97 -17.21
N THR A 60 -15.24 13.04 -16.52
CA THR A 60 -16.20 14.14 -16.64
C THR A 60 -16.48 14.90 -15.33
N GLY A 61 -16.04 14.39 -14.20
CA GLY A 61 -16.32 14.97 -12.87
C GLY A 61 -15.58 16.27 -12.60
N SER A 62 -15.98 16.93 -11.53
CA SER A 62 -15.24 18.04 -10.93
C SER A 62 -13.85 17.59 -10.44
N MET A 63 -12.94 18.52 -10.15
CA MET A 63 -11.60 18.19 -9.60
C MET A 63 -11.70 17.36 -8.33
N ARG A 64 -12.66 17.68 -7.45
CA ARG A 64 -12.92 16.89 -6.23
C ARG A 64 -13.41 15.48 -6.53
N ASP A 65 -14.33 15.33 -7.50
CA ASP A 65 -14.83 14.01 -7.90
C ASP A 65 -13.72 13.16 -8.52
N LYS A 66 -12.86 13.77 -9.35
CA LYS A 66 -11.69 13.10 -9.93
C LYS A 66 -10.72 12.63 -8.86
N ALA A 67 -10.37 13.49 -7.88
CA ALA A 67 -9.49 13.12 -6.78
C ALA A 67 -10.06 11.95 -5.95
N ASN A 68 -11.34 12.02 -5.58
CA ASN A 68 -12.00 10.95 -4.83
C ASN A 68 -12.09 9.65 -5.65
N ALA A 69 -12.49 9.72 -6.91
CA ALA A 69 -12.62 8.55 -7.77
C ALA A 69 -11.27 7.88 -8.04
N SER A 70 -10.19 8.67 -8.27
CA SER A 70 -8.84 8.15 -8.48
C SER A 70 -8.30 7.47 -7.22
N TYR A 71 -8.49 8.05 -6.05
CA TYR A 71 -8.10 7.45 -4.78
C TYR A 71 -8.82 6.09 -4.56
N ARG A 72 -10.14 6.07 -4.76
CA ARG A 72 -10.93 4.84 -4.59
C ARG A 72 -10.54 3.75 -5.58
N MET A 73 -10.37 4.09 -6.84
CA MET A 73 -9.97 3.13 -7.87
C MET A 73 -8.59 2.56 -7.58
N ASN A 74 -7.65 3.41 -7.13
CA ASN A 74 -6.34 2.97 -6.67
C ASN A 74 -6.44 1.99 -5.48
N THR A 75 -7.28 2.29 -4.49
CA THR A 75 -7.52 1.43 -3.31
C THR A 75 -8.14 0.08 -3.71
N ILE A 76 -9.11 0.10 -4.64
CA ILE A 76 -9.75 -1.13 -5.14
C ILE A 76 -8.69 -2.04 -5.80
N PHE A 77 -7.87 -1.52 -6.70
CA PHE A 77 -6.86 -2.33 -7.41
C PHE A 77 -5.67 -2.70 -6.52
N PHE A 78 -5.37 -1.90 -5.49
CA PHE A 78 -4.36 -2.26 -4.50
C PHE A 78 -4.80 -3.48 -3.67
N ASN A 79 -6.06 -3.47 -3.19
CA ASN A 79 -6.60 -4.55 -2.36
C ASN A 79 -6.96 -5.81 -3.17
N ASP A 80 -7.43 -5.61 -4.40
CA ASP A 80 -7.87 -6.69 -5.27
C ASP A 80 -7.56 -6.39 -6.74
N PRO A 81 -6.34 -6.70 -7.21
CA PRO A 81 -5.95 -6.49 -8.61
C PRO A 81 -6.83 -7.24 -9.62
N ALA A 82 -7.51 -8.33 -9.20
CA ALA A 82 -8.38 -9.09 -10.09
C ALA A 82 -9.64 -8.33 -10.53
N LYS A 83 -9.99 -7.24 -9.85
CA LYS A 83 -11.05 -6.31 -10.27
C LYS A 83 -10.67 -5.47 -11.48
N TYR A 84 -9.39 -5.40 -11.84
CA TYR A 84 -8.97 -4.74 -13.07
C TYR A 84 -9.38 -5.56 -14.30
N ASN A 85 -9.84 -4.85 -15.34
CA ASN A 85 -10.15 -5.42 -16.64
C ASN A 85 -9.40 -4.65 -17.72
N SER A 86 -8.80 -5.34 -18.69
CA SER A 86 -8.03 -4.73 -19.78
C SER A 86 -8.85 -3.73 -20.63
N SER A 87 -10.18 -3.84 -20.64
CA SER A 87 -11.05 -2.86 -21.29
C SER A 87 -10.96 -1.46 -20.69
N TYR A 88 -10.49 -1.32 -19.45
CA TYR A 88 -10.29 -0.02 -18.79
C TYR A 88 -9.00 0.69 -19.22
N ARG A 89 -8.04 -0.04 -19.82
CA ARG A 89 -6.69 0.44 -20.13
C ARG A 89 -6.69 1.76 -20.90
N ASN A 90 -7.35 1.81 -22.03
CA ASN A 90 -7.34 3.00 -22.88
C ASN A 90 -7.97 4.23 -22.20
N ARG A 91 -8.98 4.00 -21.34
CA ARG A 91 -9.60 5.06 -20.56
C ARG A 91 -8.62 5.60 -19.51
N ILE A 92 -7.92 4.71 -18.80
CA ILE A 92 -6.91 5.09 -17.78
C ILE A 92 -5.77 5.87 -18.44
N ILE A 93 -5.23 5.42 -19.57
CA ILE A 93 -4.20 6.14 -20.33
C ILE A 93 -4.71 7.52 -20.77
N LYS A 94 -5.93 7.62 -21.28
CA LYS A 94 -6.53 8.90 -21.67
C LYS A 94 -6.64 9.85 -20.48
N ILE A 95 -7.11 9.38 -19.32
CA ILE A 95 -7.24 10.18 -18.09
C ILE A 95 -5.85 10.64 -17.64
N HIS A 96 -4.86 9.74 -17.66
CA HIS A 96 -3.48 10.05 -17.31
C HIS A 96 -2.91 11.16 -18.23
N ASN A 97 -3.08 11.05 -19.54
CA ASN A 97 -2.63 12.07 -20.49
C ASN A 97 -3.36 13.41 -20.33
N MET A 98 -4.65 13.39 -19.98
CA MET A 98 -5.39 14.61 -19.63
C MET A 98 -4.81 15.31 -18.40
N SER A 99 -4.34 14.56 -17.41
CA SER A 99 -3.73 15.12 -16.18
C SER A 99 -2.38 15.82 -16.41
N LYS A 100 -1.74 15.56 -17.56
CA LYS A 100 -0.48 16.20 -18.00
C LYS A 100 -0.70 17.53 -18.72
N SER A 101 -1.91 17.82 -19.18
CA SER A 101 -2.18 19.03 -19.97
C SER A 101 -2.02 20.29 -19.12
N GLU A 102 -1.45 21.35 -19.72
CA GLU A 102 -1.19 22.65 -19.05
C GLU A 102 -2.45 23.27 -18.43
N HIS A 103 -3.63 22.98 -18.98
CA HIS A 103 -4.91 23.50 -18.50
C HIS A 103 -5.45 22.79 -17.26
N LEU A 104 -4.94 21.59 -16.93
CA LEU A 104 -5.48 20.78 -15.83
C LEU A 104 -4.45 20.43 -14.77
N GLN A 105 -3.15 20.63 -14.99
CA GLN A 105 -2.00 20.30 -14.09
C GLN A 105 -2.39 19.71 -12.72
N ASP A 106 -3.18 18.63 -12.73
CA ASP A 106 -3.65 17.98 -11.52
C ASP A 106 -2.63 16.92 -11.10
N ASN A 107 -1.67 17.36 -10.30
CA ASN A 107 -0.63 16.47 -9.78
C ASN A 107 -1.21 15.26 -9.05
N THR A 108 -2.30 15.47 -8.29
CA THR A 108 -2.96 14.40 -7.54
C THR A 108 -3.54 13.34 -8.46
N LEU A 109 -4.24 13.75 -9.52
CA LEU A 109 -4.79 12.84 -10.51
C LEU A 109 -3.69 12.08 -11.24
N ARG A 110 -2.59 12.78 -11.62
CA ARG A 110 -1.45 12.16 -12.29
C ARG A 110 -0.78 11.10 -11.41
N LEU A 111 -0.52 11.40 -10.12
CA LEU A 111 0.02 10.45 -9.16
C LEU A 111 -0.88 9.23 -9.00
N HIS A 112 -2.18 9.46 -8.78
CA HIS A 112 -3.11 8.36 -8.61
C HIS A 112 -3.22 7.49 -9.87
N THR A 113 -3.20 8.07 -11.08
CA THR A 113 -3.23 7.26 -12.30
C THR A 113 -1.97 6.41 -12.48
N ILE A 114 -0.78 6.92 -12.13
CA ILE A 114 0.46 6.13 -12.07
C ILE A 114 0.29 4.94 -11.10
N MET A 115 -0.23 5.20 -9.90
CA MET A 115 -0.46 4.15 -8.89
C MET A 115 -1.51 3.13 -9.36
N ILE A 116 -2.60 3.57 -10.02
CA ILE A 116 -3.64 2.72 -10.61
C ILE A 116 -3.01 1.79 -11.65
N MET A 117 -2.17 2.31 -12.56
CA MET A 117 -1.46 1.52 -13.56
C MET A 117 -0.60 0.44 -12.90
N GLY A 118 0.20 0.80 -11.88
CA GLY A 118 1.02 -0.16 -11.14
C GLY A 118 0.21 -1.24 -10.39
N ASN A 119 -0.90 -0.87 -9.79
CA ASN A 119 -1.75 -1.79 -9.02
C ASN A 119 -2.61 -2.70 -9.91
N SER A 120 -2.87 -2.30 -11.17
CA SER A 120 -3.61 -3.10 -12.15
C SER A 120 -2.94 -4.42 -12.53
N LYS A 121 -1.62 -4.54 -12.34
CA LYS A 121 -0.77 -5.65 -12.81
C LYS A 121 -0.79 -5.88 -14.31
N ASP A 122 -1.27 -4.91 -15.10
CA ASP A 122 -1.29 -4.97 -16.55
C ASP A 122 0.01 -4.40 -17.14
N SER A 123 0.89 -5.29 -17.60
CA SER A 123 2.21 -4.93 -18.16
C SER A 123 2.14 -3.98 -19.37
N ALA A 124 1.00 -3.88 -20.04
CA ALA A 124 0.81 -2.95 -21.15
C ALA A 124 0.86 -1.45 -20.74
N PHE A 125 0.87 -1.14 -19.45
CA PHE A 125 1.16 0.21 -18.95
C PHE A 125 2.66 0.52 -18.85
N GLY A 126 3.54 -0.46 -19.08
CA GLY A 126 4.98 -0.32 -18.87
C GLY A 126 5.58 0.87 -19.61
N ASP A 127 5.31 1.00 -20.91
CA ASP A 127 5.87 2.08 -21.74
C ASP A 127 5.38 3.47 -21.31
N VAL A 128 4.12 3.57 -20.87
CA VAL A 128 3.55 4.82 -20.33
C VAL A 128 4.28 5.22 -19.04
N LEU A 129 4.61 4.25 -18.20
CA LEU A 129 5.33 4.49 -16.94
C LEU A 129 6.82 4.79 -17.19
N ILE A 130 7.46 4.19 -18.20
CA ILE A 130 8.84 4.56 -18.61
C ILE A 130 8.88 6.01 -19.06
N GLU A 131 7.88 6.51 -19.79
CA GLU A 131 7.83 7.91 -20.17
C GLU A 131 7.72 8.85 -18.96
N GLU A 132 7.04 8.43 -17.89
CA GLU A 132 6.96 9.16 -16.62
C GLU A 132 8.30 9.27 -15.86
N LEU A 133 9.26 8.38 -16.13
CA LEU A 133 10.60 8.46 -15.56
C LEU A 133 11.37 9.71 -16.03
N LYS A 134 10.95 10.32 -17.13
CA LYS A 134 11.54 11.57 -17.67
C LYS A 134 10.92 12.82 -17.08
N SER A 135 9.96 12.69 -16.16
CA SER A 135 9.29 13.85 -15.56
C SER A 135 10.29 14.73 -14.80
N GLU A 136 10.11 16.06 -14.87
CA GLU A 136 10.88 17.01 -14.08
C GLU A 136 10.62 16.85 -12.57
N LYS A 137 9.41 16.42 -12.18
CA LYS A 137 9.02 16.23 -10.78
C LYS A 137 9.46 14.88 -10.26
N GLU A 138 10.24 14.90 -9.20
CA GLU A 138 10.75 13.73 -8.49
C GLU A 138 9.63 12.77 -8.07
N GLU A 139 8.52 13.30 -7.53
CA GLU A 139 7.40 12.49 -7.05
C GLU A 139 6.80 11.58 -8.13
N PHE A 140 6.73 12.05 -9.39
CA PHE A 140 6.23 11.24 -10.51
C PHE A 140 7.23 10.16 -10.91
N ARG A 141 8.52 10.50 -10.93
CA ARG A 141 9.56 9.51 -11.20
C ARG A 141 9.56 8.39 -10.17
N ILE A 142 9.55 8.74 -8.86
CA ILE A 142 9.49 7.75 -7.77
C ILE A 142 8.27 6.86 -7.91
N LYS A 143 7.06 7.43 -8.11
CA LYS A 143 5.83 6.62 -8.24
C LYS A 143 5.81 5.75 -9.48
N SER A 144 6.45 6.19 -10.57
CA SER A 144 6.59 5.39 -11.78
C SER A 144 7.58 4.23 -11.60
N ILE A 145 8.70 4.46 -10.92
CA ILE A 145 9.63 3.41 -10.53
C ILE A 145 8.91 2.34 -9.68
N GLU A 146 8.18 2.75 -8.63
CA GLU A 146 7.40 1.84 -7.80
C GLU A 146 6.35 1.06 -8.61
N ALA A 147 5.64 1.73 -9.54
CA ALA A 147 4.63 1.13 -10.40
C ALA A 147 5.24 0.09 -11.36
N LEU A 148 6.38 0.38 -11.99
CA LEU A 148 7.11 -0.54 -12.85
C LEU A 148 7.55 -1.80 -12.10
N GLY A 149 8.02 -1.63 -10.85
CA GLY A 149 8.35 -2.75 -9.96
C GLY A 149 7.13 -3.62 -9.61
N LYS A 150 5.95 -3.00 -9.39
CA LYS A 150 4.69 -3.72 -9.15
C LYS A 150 4.21 -4.48 -10.38
N LEU A 151 4.41 -3.93 -11.58
CA LEU A 151 4.09 -4.59 -12.85
C LEU A 151 5.08 -5.71 -13.19
N LYS A 152 6.24 -5.75 -12.55
CA LYS A 152 7.38 -6.59 -12.93
C LYS A 152 7.78 -6.39 -14.39
N TYR A 153 7.78 -5.13 -14.85
CA TYR A 153 8.07 -4.78 -16.24
C TYR A 153 9.58 -4.81 -16.51
N ILE A 154 10.11 -5.98 -16.80
CA ILE A 154 11.57 -6.25 -16.93
C ILE A 154 12.24 -5.33 -17.95
N ALA A 155 11.54 -4.93 -19.03
CA ALA A 155 12.11 -4.04 -20.05
C ALA A 155 12.55 -2.67 -19.51
N ALA A 156 12.09 -2.27 -18.32
CA ALA A 156 12.49 -1.02 -17.68
C ALA A 156 13.81 -1.11 -16.89
N SER A 157 14.45 -2.29 -16.81
CA SER A 157 15.61 -2.51 -15.93
C SER A 157 16.74 -1.52 -16.20
N ASP A 158 17.11 -1.32 -17.44
CA ASP A 158 18.23 -0.45 -17.83
C ASP A 158 17.96 1.02 -17.47
N GLU A 159 16.73 1.50 -17.72
CA GLU A 159 16.31 2.84 -17.33
C GLU A 159 16.30 3.01 -15.80
N ILE A 160 15.81 2.01 -15.05
CA ILE A 160 15.79 2.05 -13.59
C ILE A 160 17.22 2.04 -13.01
N GLU A 161 18.14 1.29 -13.59
CA GLU A 161 19.55 1.28 -13.15
C GLU A 161 20.20 2.67 -13.24
N THR A 162 19.78 3.52 -14.18
CA THR A 162 20.30 4.89 -14.27
C THR A 162 20.03 5.73 -13.02
N PHE A 163 18.95 5.41 -12.28
CA PHE A 163 18.57 6.10 -11.05
C PHE A 163 19.47 5.77 -9.86
N LEU A 164 20.40 4.81 -9.98
CA LEU A 164 21.40 4.54 -8.95
C LEU A 164 22.58 5.53 -8.96
N SER A 165 22.64 6.42 -9.94
CA SER A 165 23.70 7.43 -10.05
C SER A 165 23.51 8.59 -9.08
N ASP A 166 24.61 9.30 -8.75
CA ASP A 166 24.64 10.38 -7.74
C ASP A 166 23.86 11.65 -8.13
N LYS A 167 23.39 11.75 -9.40
CA LYS A 167 22.52 12.86 -9.83
C LYS A 167 21.10 12.76 -9.30
N TYR A 168 20.67 11.60 -8.82
CA TYR A 168 19.32 11.35 -8.32
C TYR A 168 19.29 11.40 -6.79
N SER A 169 18.12 11.74 -6.25
CA SER A 169 17.92 11.83 -4.82
C SER A 169 18.00 10.47 -4.12
N PHE A 170 18.19 10.51 -2.80
CA PHE A 170 18.17 9.29 -1.98
C PHE A 170 16.86 8.49 -2.15
N LEU A 171 15.70 9.17 -2.20
CA LEU A 171 14.40 8.52 -2.36
C LEU A 171 14.25 7.86 -3.74
N GLU A 172 14.77 8.48 -4.80
CA GLU A 172 14.78 7.89 -6.13
C GLU A 172 15.67 6.64 -6.18
N LYS A 173 16.87 6.71 -5.61
CA LYS A 173 17.77 5.55 -5.50
C LYS A 173 17.11 4.41 -4.73
N LEU A 174 16.48 4.72 -3.59
CA LEU A 174 15.79 3.71 -2.76
C LEU A 174 14.64 3.03 -3.52
N ALA A 175 13.83 3.82 -4.23
CA ALA A 175 12.76 3.29 -5.07
C ALA A 175 13.32 2.43 -6.21
N ALA A 176 14.42 2.86 -6.86
CA ALA A 176 15.05 2.12 -7.94
C ALA A 176 15.58 0.76 -7.47
N VAL A 177 16.28 0.70 -6.34
CA VAL A 177 16.79 -0.54 -5.75
C VAL A 177 15.63 -1.51 -5.47
N GLY A 178 14.56 -1.02 -4.80
CA GLY A 178 13.38 -1.82 -4.52
C GLY A 178 12.68 -2.33 -5.79
N CYS A 179 12.63 -1.49 -6.84
CA CYS A 179 12.09 -1.84 -8.14
C CYS A 179 12.90 -2.94 -8.81
N LEU A 180 14.25 -2.81 -8.90
CA LEU A 180 15.13 -3.82 -9.51
C LEU A 180 14.96 -5.20 -8.89
N GLY A 181 14.84 -5.27 -7.56
CA GLY A 181 14.54 -6.52 -6.87
C GLY A 181 13.18 -7.11 -7.25
N ASN A 182 12.18 -6.27 -7.54
CA ASN A 182 10.84 -6.73 -7.92
C ASN A 182 10.73 -7.10 -9.41
N LEU A 183 11.52 -6.47 -10.29
CA LEU A 183 11.56 -6.78 -11.73
C LEU A 183 12.04 -8.20 -11.99
N GLY A 184 12.91 -8.75 -11.16
CA GLY A 184 13.43 -10.11 -11.31
C GLY A 184 14.51 -10.26 -12.38
N ASN A 185 15.06 -9.14 -12.90
CA ASN A 185 16.15 -9.17 -13.88
C ASN A 185 17.48 -9.46 -13.18
N LYS A 186 18.06 -10.64 -13.42
CA LYS A 186 19.33 -11.04 -12.81
C LYS A 186 20.54 -10.22 -13.28
N ASN A 187 20.44 -9.51 -14.40
CA ASN A 187 21.54 -8.66 -14.87
C ASN A 187 21.82 -7.51 -13.87
N SER A 188 20.80 -7.08 -13.12
CA SER A 188 20.95 -6.03 -12.09
C SER A 188 21.74 -6.48 -10.85
N ILE A 189 22.03 -7.78 -10.69
CA ILE A 189 22.76 -8.31 -9.53
C ILE A 189 24.13 -7.59 -9.40
N THR A 190 24.87 -7.43 -10.50
CA THR A 190 26.20 -6.81 -10.48
C THR A 190 26.17 -5.40 -9.92
N GLN A 191 25.17 -4.59 -10.34
CA GLN A 191 25.01 -3.21 -9.86
C GLN A 191 24.62 -3.18 -8.38
N LEU A 192 23.72 -4.06 -7.95
CA LEU A 192 23.30 -4.13 -6.55
C LEU A 192 24.40 -4.62 -5.62
N VAL A 193 25.23 -5.59 -6.06
CA VAL A 193 26.42 -6.03 -5.32
C VAL A 193 27.45 -4.88 -5.22
N HIS A 194 27.67 -4.16 -6.31
CA HIS A 194 28.55 -2.98 -6.28
C HIS A 194 28.03 -1.94 -5.26
N LEU A 195 26.73 -1.71 -5.22
CA LEU A 195 26.07 -0.82 -4.28
C LEU A 195 26.35 -1.22 -2.82
N ILE A 196 26.22 -2.50 -2.47
CA ILE A 196 26.50 -3.00 -1.12
C ILE A 196 27.99 -2.86 -0.75
N ASN A 197 28.90 -3.11 -1.70
CA ASN A 197 30.34 -3.13 -1.46
C ASN A 197 30.97 -1.73 -1.41
N LYS A 198 30.28 -0.72 -1.94
CA LYS A 198 30.71 0.69 -1.89
C LYS A 198 30.71 1.26 -0.45
N TRP A 199 30.06 0.60 0.49
CA TRP A 199 30.03 0.93 1.92
C TRP A 199 31.36 0.49 2.62
N PRO A 200 31.96 1.26 3.57
CA PRO A 200 31.42 2.40 4.34
C PRO A 200 31.97 3.78 3.95
N SER A 201 32.88 3.90 2.96
CA SER A 201 33.71 5.09 2.81
C SER A 201 33.06 6.29 2.11
N GLU A 202 32.00 6.06 1.31
CA GLU A 202 31.45 7.12 0.45
C GLU A 202 30.00 7.55 0.80
N TRP A 203 29.33 6.85 1.74
CA TRP A 203 27.88 6.98 1.96
C TRP A 203 27.49 7.63 3.29
N LEU A 204 28.47 7.88 4.17
CA LEU A 204 28.22 8.45 5.51
C LEU A 204 27.64 9.88 5.48
N GLU A 205 27.72 10.57 4.34
CA GLU A 205 27.31 11.97 4.26
C GLU A 205 26.02 12.21 3.47
N THR A 206 25.60 11.30 2.57
CA THR A 206 24.49 11.56 1.64
C THR A 206 23.39 10.51 1.62
N ASP A 207 23.71 9.23 1.79
CA ASP A 207 22.75 8.13 1.66
C ASP A 207 22.80 7.26 2.92
N GLY A 208 21.67 7.10 3.62
CA GLY A 208 21.58 6.34 4.86
C GLY A 208 21.76 4.82 4.68
N PRO A 209 21.82 4.06 5.78
CA PRO A 209 21.99 2.60 5.76
C PRO A 209 20.83 1.88 5.05
N GLU A 210 19.67 2.54 4.91
CA GLU A 210 18.46 1.97 4.31
C GLU A 210 18.66 1.55 2.85
N LEU A 211 19.49 2.30 2.09
CA LEU A 211 19.75 1.96 0.69
C LEU A 211 20.53 0.63 0.58
N ARG A 212 21.48 0.40 1.50
CA ARG A 212 22.22 -0.85 1.60
C ARG A 212 21.31 -2.01 2.04
N TRP A 213 20.40 -1.75 2.97
CA TRP A 213 19.41 -2.74 3.41
C TRP A 213 18.49 -3.13 2.27
N GLU A 214 17.96 -2.15 1.54
CA GLU A 214 17.08 -2.42 0.40
C GLU A 214 17.82 -3.16 -0.72
N ALA A 215 19.11 -2.86 -0.96
CA ALA A 215 19.93 -3.57 -1.94
C ALA A 215 20.12 -5.05 -1.56
N ALA A 216 20.37 -5.35 -0.27
CA ALA A 216 20.47 -6.73 0.20
C ALA A 216 19.14 -7.49 0.01
N LEU A 217 18.00 -6.83 0.29
CA LEU A 217 16.68 -7.41 0.07
C LEU A 217 16.38 -7.62 -1.43
N ALA A 218 16.81 -6.69 -2.28
CA ALA A 218 16.67 -6.81 -3.74
C ALA A 218 17.50 -8.00 -4.27
N LEU A 219 18.74 -8.17 -3.81
CA LEU A 219 19.58 -9.32 -4.16
C LEU A 219 18.94 -10.64 -3.75
N LEU A 220 18.42 -10.72 -2.53
CA LEU A 220 17.73 -11.92 -2.06
C LEU A 220 16.51 -12.26 -2.93
N LYS A 221 15.71 -11.26 -3.35
CA LYS A 221 14.59 -11.45 -4.29
C LYS A 221 15.05 -11.95 -5.66
N LEU A 222 16.24 -11.54 -6.12
CA LEU A 222 16.83 -11.98 -7.37
C LEU A 222 17.46 -13.39 -7.27
N GLY A 223 17.41 -14.00 -6.09
CA GLY A 223 17.97 -15.32 -5.84
C GLY A 223 19.50 -15.31 -5.69
N HIS A 224 20.06 -14.16 -5.28
CA HIS A 224 21.50 -14.00 -5.00
C HIS A 224 21.72 -13.78 -3.51
N SER A 225 22.71 -14.50 -2.96
CA SER A 225 23.18 -14.33 -1.59
C SER A 225 24.70 -14.49 -1.58
N ASP A 226 25.37 -13.53 -0.98
CA ASP A 226 26.80 -13.57 -0.68
C ASP A 226 27.02 -13.20 0.78
N THR A 227 28.25 -13.33 1.27
CA THR A 227 28.60 -13.08 2.67
C THR A 227 28.15 -11.69 3.16
N ASN A 228 28.22 -10.65 2.32
CA ASN A 228 27.81 -9.29 2.70
C ASN A 228 26.29 -9.18 2.78
N THR A 229 25.57 -9.73 1.79
CA THR A 229 24.11 -9.81 1.78
C THR A 229 23.59 -10.56 3.01
N GLU A 230 24.19 -11.72 3.31
CA GLU A 230 23.83 -12.55 4.46
C GLU A 230 24.04 -11.82 5.79
N ALA A 231 25.19 -11.15 5.94
CA ALA A 231 25.48 -10.38 7.15
C ALA A 231 24.48 -9.24 7.37
N ILE A 232 24.14 -8.50 6.31
CA ILE A 232 23.16 -7.41 6.39
C ILE A 232 21.79 -7.95 6.79
N ILE A 233 21.30 -9.00 6.14
CA ILE A 233 19.97 -9.56 6.42
C ILE A 233 19.89 -10.16 7.82
N ASN A 234 20.94 -10.87 8.28
CA ASN A 234 21.01 -11.39 9.65
C ASN A 234 21.00 -10.27 10.70
N ASN A 235 21.73 -9.17 10.44
CA ASN A 235 21.69 -7.98 11.30
C ASN A 235 20.25 -7.40 11.35
N LEU A 236 19.59 -7.24 10.22
CA LEU A 236 18.23 -6.71 10.13
C LEU A 236 17.17 -7.62 10.78
N LEU A 237 17.44 -8.91 10.91
CA LEU A 237 16.60 -9.85 11.68
C LEU A 237 16.86 -9.80 13.19
N SER A 238 17.87 -9.02 13.65
CA SER A 238 18.22 -8.90 15.08
C SER A 238 17.78 -7.55 15.65
N ARG A 239 16.93 -7.55 16.68
CA ARG A 239 16.53 -6.30 17.35
C ARG A 239 17.70 -5.51 17.92
N SER A 240 18.72 -6.19 18.44
CA SER A 240 19.90 -5.53 19.00
C SER A 240 20.70 -4.73 17.97
N TYR A 241 20.55 -5.04 16.68
CA TYR A 241 21.17 -4.24 15.62
C TYR A 241 20.58 -2.82 15.54
N TYR A 242 19.28 -2.69 15.81
CA TYR A 242 18.60 -1.38 15.75
C TYR A 242 18.90 -0.49 16.97
N GLU A 243 19.46 -1.04 18.04
CA GLU A 243 19.95 -0.26 19.18
C GLU A 243 21.10 0.70 18.78
N LEU A 244 21.78 0.41 17.66
CA LEU A 244 22.79 1.30 17.07
C LEU A 244 22.17 2.57 16.45
N TYR A 245 20.85 2.57 16.22
CA TYR A 245 20.08 3.65 15.59
C TYR A 245 19.05 4.17 16.59
N ASN A 246 19.47 5.10 17.45
CA ASN A 246 18.71 5.58 18.60
C ASN A 246 17.32 6.18 18.29
N ASP A 247 17.03 6.50 17.01
CA ASP A 247 15.80 7.19 16.60
C ASP A 247 14.76 6.30 15.92
N LEU A 248 14.99 4.98 15.82
CA LEU A 248 14.04 4.08 15.19
C LEU A 248 12.97 3.63 16.19
N ASP A 249 11.72 4.00 15.92
CA ASP A 249 10.59 3.57 16.74
C ASP A 249 10.31 2.06 16.58
N PRO A 250 9.74 1.41 17.60
CA PRO A 250 9.49 -0.03 17.59
C PRO A 250 8.59 -0.51 16.44
N ASN A 251 7.67 0.32 15.93
CA ASN A 251 6.79 -0.05 14.82
C ASN A 251 7.57 -0.09 13.50
N THR A 252 8.50 0.84 13.30
CA THR A 252 9.41 0.83 12.17
C THR A 252 10.28 -0.43 12.17
N ILE A 253 10.84 -0.81 13.32
CA ILE A 253 11.61 -2.06 13.47
C ILE A 253 10.73 -3.27 13.15
N ASN A 254 9.52 -3.35 13.70
CA ASN A 254 8.57 -4.43 13.42
C ASN A 254 8.27 -4.52 11.91
N PHE A 255 8.03 -3.37 11.27
CA PHE A 255 7.76 -3.30 9.83
C PHE A 255 8.93 -3.85 9.00
N VAL A 256 10.18 -3.47 9.33
CA VAL A 256 11.37 -3.95 8.61
C VAL A 256 11.53 -5.46 8.78
N ILE A 257 11.42 -6.00 10.00
CA ILE A 257 11.53 -7.43 10.25
C ILE A 257 10.43 -8.20 9.51
N LEU A 258 9.17 -7.75 9.57
CA LEU A 258 8.06 -8.37 8.83
C LEU A 258 8.27 -8.33 7.31
N LYS A 259 8.79 -7.21 6.77
CA LYS A 259 9.14 -7.09 5.35
C LYS A 259 10.15 -8.16 4.93
N ILE A 260 11.20 -8.37 5.73
CA ILE A 260 12.23 -9.38 5.46
C ILE A 260 11.64 -10.78 5.53
N LEU A 261 10.89 -11.10 6.59
CA LEU A 261 10.23 -12.40 6.75
C LEU A 261 9.26 -12.70 5.59
N ASN A 262 8.53 -11.70 5.09
CA ASN A 262 7.68 -11.85 3.91
C ASN A 262 8.49 -12.18 2.64
N ILE A 263 9.63 -11.51 2.43
CA ILE A 263 10.52 -11.83 1.31
C ILE A 263 11.04 -13.26 1.44
N ILE A 264 11.59 -13.64 2.59
CA ILE A 264 12.06 -15.00 2.87
C ILE A 264 10.94 -16.01 2.65
N ASN A 265 9.73 -15.75 3.12
CA ASN A 265 8.60 -16.65 2.93
C ASN A 265 8.19 -16.80 1.46
N SER A 266 8.46 -15.83 0.61
CA SER A 266 8.15 -15.90 -0.84
C SER A 266 9.16 -16.67 -1.67
N ILE A 267 10.34 -16.97 -1.11
CA ILE A 267 11.43 -17.67 -1.80
C ILE A 267 11.26 -19.18 -1.63
N ASN A 268 11.20 -19.90 -2.74
CA ASN A 268 11.03 -21.37 -2.74
C ASN A 268 12.37 -22.12 -2.57
N ASN A 269 13.50 -21.51 -2.97
CA ASN A 269 14.81 -22.14 -2.82
C ASN A 269 15.26 -22.08 -1.35
N THR A 270 15.14 -23.20 -0.64
CA THR A 270 15.51 -23.32 0.78
C THR A 270 17.01 -23.26 1.01
N GLU A 271 17.85 -23.66 0.04
CA GLU A 271 19.31 -23.55 0.16
C GLU A 271 19.75 -22.10 0.30
N LEU A 272 19.13 -21.19 -0.46
CA LEU A 272 19.36 -19.74 -0.38
C LEU A 272 19.01 -19.18 1.01
N LEU A 273 18.13 -19.83 1.75
CA LEU A 273 17.61 -19.38 3.04
C LEU A 273 18.35 -19.98 4.24
N THR A 274 19.20 -20.99 4.02
CA THR A 274 19.97 -21.67 5.07
C THR A 274 20.78 -20.69 5.96
N PRO A 275 21.46 -19.64 5.41
CA PRO A 275 22.20 -18.69 6.21
C PRO A 275 21.37 -17.92 7.24
N PHE A 276 20.04 -17.84 7.05
CA PHE A 276 19.12 -17.07 7.91
C PHE A 276 18.41 -17.96 8.94
N ALA A 277 18.58 -19.28 8.89
CA ALA A 277 17.83 -20.23 9.72
C ALA A 277 18.01 -19.98 11.23
N ILE A 278 19.22 -19.62 11.66
CA ILE A 278 19.53 -19.33 13.08
C ILE A 278 18.81 -18.06 13.54
N SER A 279 18.87 -16.99 12.76
CA SER A 279 18.20 -15.72 13.09
C SER A 279 16.68 -15.88 13.12
N ILE A 280 16.11 -16.64 12.18
CA ILE A 280 14.67 -16.94 12.14
C ILE A 280 14.27 -17.80 13.33
N HIS A 281 15.08 -18.79 13.70
CA HIS A 281 14.82 -19.61 14.90
C HIS A 281 14.81 -18.76 16.17
N LYS A 282 15.80 -17.86 16.34
CA LYS A 282 15.85 -16.94 17.47
C LYS A 282 14.59 -16.07 17.54
N LEU A 283 14.16 -15.47 16.44
CA LEU A 283 12.91 -14.71 16.39
C LEU A 283 11.68 -15.56 16.74
N SER A 284 11.68 -16.85 16.39
CA SER A 284 10.55 -17.75 16.69
C SER A 284 10.39 -18.04 18.20
N ILE A 285 11.42 -17.81 19.00
CA ILE A 285 11.43 -18.08 20.46
C ILE A 285 11.37 -16.77 21.24
N ASP A 286 12.30 -15.85 20.98
CA ASP A 286 12.62 -14.72 21.86
C ASP A 286 11.92 -13.40 21.45
N GLU A 287 11.27 -13.35 20.30
CA GLU A 287 10.69 -12.12 19.76
C GLU A 287 9.48 -11.65 20.60
N PRO A 288 9.49 -10.41 21.13
CA PRO A 288 8.38 -9.89 21.94
C PRO A 288 7.11 -9.63 21.12
N ASN A 289 7.23 -9.25 19.86
CA ASN A 289 6.08 -9.05 18.97
C ASN A 289 5.51 -10.41 18.55
N LEU A 290 4.24 -10.68 18.92
CA LEU A 290 3.56 -11.95 18.67
C LEU A 290 3.43 -12.28 17.17
N GLU A 291 3.14 -11.28 16.32
CA GLU A 291 2.98 -11.47 14.87
C GLU A 291 4.30 -11.92 14.23
N ILE A 292 5.41 -11.24 14.56
CA ILE A 292 6.75 -11.61 14.09
C ILE A 292 7.13 -13.00 14.57
N ARG A 293 6.91 -13.28 15.87
CA ARG A 293 7.24 -14.57 16.47
C ARG A 293 6.50 -15.72 15.81
N ASP A 294 5.19 -15.60 15.62
CA ASP A 294 4.38 -16.67 15.03
C ASP A 294 4.66 -16.84 13.54
N PHE A 295 4.94 -15.75 12.83
CA PHE A 295 5.37 -15.82 11.44
C PHE A 295 6.74 -16.49 11.31
N SER A 296 7.69 -16.17 12.18
CA SER A 296 9.01 -16.80 12.22
C SER A 296 8.93 -18.30 12.53
N LYS A 297 8.03 -18.75 13.44
CA LYS A 297 7.76 -20.17 13.68
C LYS A 297 7.31 -20.91 12.40
N LYS A 298 6.40 -20.28 11.65
CA LYS A 298 5.92 -20.85 10.38
C LYS A 298 7.05 -21.02 9.38
N ILE A 299 7.91 -20.01 9.21
CA ILE A 299 9.05 -20.06 8.29
C ILE A 299 10.07 -21.09 8.76
N HIS A 300 10.42 -21.09 10.06
CA HIS A 300 11.36 -22.05 10.64
C HIS A 300 10.92 -23.49 10.40
N LYS A 301 9.63 -23.80 10.62
CA LYS A 301 9.08 -25.12 10.30
C LYS A 301 9.25 -25.50 8.84
N ARG A 302 9.05 -24.54 7.91
CA ARG A 302 9.23 -24.78 6.47
C ARG A 302 10.69 -25.07 6.10
N LEU A 303 11.66 -24.42 6.76
CA LEU A 303 13.08 -24.60 6.48
C LEU A 303 13.65 -25.95 6.99
N ASN A 304 12.95 -26.59 7.94
CA ASN A 304 13.37 -27.86 8.55
C ASN A 304 12.63 -29.09 7.99
N ASN A 305 11.68 -28.88 7.08
CA ASN A 305 10.97 -29.95 6.35
C ASN A 305 11.52 -30.12 4.94
#